data_fd6217b4bb44f5f89acbc5f3afcf0045
#
_entry.id   fd6217b4bb44f5f89acbc5f3afcf0045
#
_cell.length_a   1.000
_cell.length_b   1.000
_cell.length_c   1.000
_cell.angle_alpha   90.00
_cell.angle_beta   90.00
_cell.angle_gamma   90.00
#
_symmetry.space_group_name_H-M   'P 1'
#
loop_
_entity.id
_entity.type
_entity.pdbx_description
1 polymer ?
#
loop_
_entity_poly.entity_id
_entity_poly.type
_entity_poly.pdbx_seq_one_letter_code
_entity_poly.pdbx_strand_id
1 'polypeptide(L)'
;MTDARLFDDAGTPALELSGTGARPASVDLVGARARVSARLHGRGRTWRAVVPLQAARWGGAPLPLPSGEYRLEVPDADISGLTLAETALPGLRAALSHGVVSIAAPIDPVYVTGEGRAAIERRYVGGKREPLENAVFFESFYGRTAGCNPLAIDRELARIAPAVTRYWSVVDLSVEVPEGAIAVVEGSPEWWRARGVSRLLVVNDWLRRRFVRRRGQRVLQTWHGTPLKRLALHRPGFDPRRALAVVRESRRWDVLLAQSPYAARVLSKAYAFVRRPIWVEGYPRDDSVSSSALGRETRRRLGIGDGERVLLYAPTWRDDRERMVDFVDAAALARSADAVVLVRGHTRTLLPGTDAAGPRVIDVTGFPDTSALLAAADALVTDYSSVMFDFAITGKPMYFLVPDLEHYRGELRGFYFDLLDLAPGPVVRSQADLERALAEVDPAIFAERYSRFRSLFAPRDDGRAAERVVARLLDQGFVSRG
;
A
#
# COMPACT_ATOMS: atom_id res chain seq x y z
N MET A 1 35.34 -7.43 -23.14
CA MET A 1 34.55 -6.25 -23.49
C MET A 1 33.10 -6.66 -23.27
N THR A 2 32.38 -5.90 -22.51
CA THR A 2 30.95 -6.12 -22.18
C THR A 2 30.12 -5.09 -22.97
N ASP A 3 29.09 -5.54 -23.66
CA ASP A 3 28.14 -4.69 -24.37
C ASP A 3 26.75 -4.81 -23.73
N ALA A 4 25.92 -3.79 -23.88
CA ALA A 4 24.59 -3.76 -23.30
C ALA A 4 23.55 -3.20 -24.26
N ARG A 5 22.31 -3.67 -24.16
CA ARG A 5 21.16 -3.07 -24.85
C ARG A 5 19.86 -3.24 -24.06
N LEU A 6 19.00 -2.25 -24.17
CA LEU A 6 17.60 -2.30 -23.72
C LEU A 6 16.72 -2.70 -24.92
N PHE A 7 15.80 -3.65 -24.73
CA PHE A 7 14.97 -4.13 -25.83
C PHE A 7 13.65 -4.74 -25.33
N ASP A 8 12.73 -4.91 -26.24
CA ASP A 8 11.49 -5.67 -26.04
C ASP A 8 11.71 -7.14 -26.43
N ASP A 9 11.65 -8.03 -25.47
CA ASP A 9 11.74 -9.49 -25.67
C ASP A 9 10.31 -10.07 -25.74
N ALA A 10 9.71 -9.98 -26.92
CA ALA A 10 8.35 -10.46 -27.19
C ALA A 10 7.29 -9.97 -26.18
N GLY A 11 7.24 -8.67 -25.91
CA GLY A 11 6.34 -8.02 -24.95
C GLY A 11 6.90 -7.93 -23.53
N THR A 12 8.12 -8.44 -23.30
CA THR A 12 8.82 -8.36 -22.01
C THR A 12 9.94 -7.33 -22.09
N PRO A 13 9.91 -6.23 -21.32
CA PRO A 13 11.02 -5.30 -21.27
C PRO A 13 12.25 -6.00 -20.67
N ALA A 14 13.41 -5.86 -21.30
CA ALA A 14 14.62 -6.55 -20.91
C ALA A 14 15.89 -5.71 -21.10
N LEU A 15 16.90 -5.99 -20.25
CA LEU A 15 18.29 -5.59 -20.43
C LEU A 15 19.11 -6.79 -20.83
N GLU A 16 19.78 -6.73 -21.96
CA GLU A 16 20.77 -7.71 -22.38
C GLU A 16 22.18 -7.19 -22.11
N LEU A 17 22.99 -8.07 -21.56
CA LEU A 17 24.44 -7.92 -21.49
C LEU A 17 25.08 -9.02 -22.27
N SER A 18 26.16 -8.71 -23.00
CA SER A 18 26.96 -9.71 -23.69
C SER A 18 28.45 -9.43 -23.52
N GLY A 19 29.25 -10.46 -23.49
CA GLY A 19 30.68 -10.32 -23.28
C GLY A 19 31.50 -11.49 -23.76
N THR A 20 32.83 -11.29 -23.73
CA THR A 20 33.83 -12.31 -24.06
C THR A 20 34.70 -12.58 -22.84
N GLY A 21 35.06 -13.85 -22.63
CA GLY A 21 35.84 -14.29 -21.47
C GLY A 21 35.10 -15.32 -20.61
N ALA A 22 35.43 -15.37 -19.33
CA ALA A 22 34.68 -16.20 -18.37
C ALA A 22 33.24 -15.74 -18.25
N ARG A 23 32.28 -16.67 -18.24
CA ARG A 23 30.88 -16.38 -18.00
C ARG A 23 30.71 -16.01 -16.53
N PRO A 24 30.07 -14.88 -16.19
CA PRO A 24 29.80 -14.54 -14.79
C PRO A 24 28.93 -15.61 -14.11
N ALA A 25 29.11 -15.78 -12.82
CA ALA A 25 28.31 -16.73 -12.01
C ALA A 25 26.83 -16.31 -11.94
N SER A 26 26.57 -15.00 -11.84
CA SER A 26 25.23 -14.41 -11.87
C SER A 26 25.26 -13.02 -12.52
N VAL A 27 24.10 -12.55 -12.93
CA VAL A 27 23.85 -11.15 -13.29
C VAL A 27 22.52 -10.78 -12.65
N ASP A 28 22.56 -9.82 -11.75
CA ASP A 28 21.41 -9.43 -10.93
C ASP A 28 21.14 -7.92 -11.04
N LEU A 29 19.88 -7.55 -11.08
CA LEU A 29 19.42 -6.18 -10.80
C LEU A 29 18.86 -6.12 -9.39
N VAL A 30 19.47 -5.28 -8.55
CA VAL A 30 19.12 -5.15 -7.14
C VAL A 30 18.64 -3.73 -6.86
N GLY A 31 17.37 -3.57 -6.58
CA GLY A 31 16.74 -2.32 -6.19
C GLY A 31 16.04 -2.42 -4.84
N ALA A 32 15.58 -1.28 -4.33
CA ALA A 32 14.92 -1.21 -3.03
C ALA A 32 13.62 -2.01 -2.91
N ARG A 33 12.96 -2.33 -4.05
CA ARG A 33 11.63 -2.95 -4.05
C ARG A 33 11.57 -4.25 -4.85
N ALA A 34 12.63 -4.60 -5.56
CA ALA A 34 12.70 -5.85 -6.31
C ALA A 34 14.16 -6.24 -6.58
N ARG A 35 14.39 -7.54 -6.68
CA ARG A 35 15.60 -8.14 -7.21
C ARG A 35 15.20 -9.08 -8.33
N VAL A 36 15.91 -9.04 -9.45
CA VAL A 36 15.73 -9.94 -10.58
C VAL A 36 17.06 -10.44 -11.08
N SER A 37 17.11 -11.72 -11.46
CA SER A 37 18.30 -12.37 -11.96
C SER A 37 18.17 -12.65 -13.46
N ALA A 38 19.28 -12.57 -14.17
CA ALA A 38 19.33 -12.86 -15.59
C ALA A 38 19.19 -14.35 -15.92
N ARG A 39 18.68 -14.62 -17.11
CA ARG A 39 18.90 -15.90 -17.78
C ARG A 39 20.24 -15.85 -18.50
N LEU A 40 21.18 -16.69 -18.06
CA LEU A 40 22.53 -16.75 -18.59
C LEU A 40 22.64 -17.79 -19.73
N HIS A 41 23.07 -17.34 -20.87
CA HIS A 41 23.35 -18.18 -22.05
C HIS A 41 24.81 -18.06 -22.47
N GLY A 42 25.37 -19.07 -23.12
CA GLY A 42 26.70 -18.99 -23.70
C GLY A 42 27.37 -20.34 -23.82
N ARG A 43 28.26 -20.45 -24.83
CA ARG A 43 29.17 -21.60 -25.05
C ARG A 43 30.56 -21.04 -25.30
N GLY A 44 31.58 -21.71 -24.72
CA GLY A 44 32.97 -21.28 -24.91
C GLY A 44 33.27 -19.95 -24.21
N ARG A 45 33.89 -19.02 -24.97
CA ARG A 45 34.37 -17.74 -24.47
C ARG A 45 33.37 -16.56 -24.65
N THR A 46 32.20 -16.82 -25.18
CA THR A 46 31.15 -15.79 -25.33
C THR A 46 29.97 -16.11 -24.44
N TRP A 47 29.43 -15.09 -23.79
CA TRP A 47 28.25 -15.19 -22.92
C TRP A 47 27.24 -14.08 -23.20
N ARG A 48 25.97 -14.35 -22.88
CA ARG A 48 24.85 -13.44 -22.96
C ARG A 48 23.98 -13.59 -21.71
N ALA A 49 23.60 -12.50 -21.12
CA ALA A 49 22.69 -12.45 -19.98
C ALA A 49 21.47 -11.60 -20.35
N VAL A 50 20.28 -12.13 -20.18
CA VAL A 50 19.02 -11.40 -20.38
C VAL A 50 18.34 -11.22 -19.03
N VAL A 51 18.29 -9.98 -18.57
CA VAL A 51 17.64 -9.58 -17.30
C VAL A 51 16.24 -9.07 -17.64
N PRO A 52 15.17 -9.77 -17.23
CA PRO A 52 13.82 -9.24 -17.41
C PRO A 52 13.62 -8.00 -16.52
N LEU A 53 13.08 -6.91 -17.09
CA LEU A 53 12.70 -5.71 -16.32
C LEU A 53 11.27 -5.83 -15.79
N GLN A 54 10.90 -7.04 -15.40
CA GLN A 54 9.64 -7.40 -14.76
C GLN A 54 9.85 -8.48 -13.71
N ALA A 55 8.95 -8.55 -12.74
CA ALA A 55 9.00 -9.55 -11.68
C ALA A 55 7.60 -10.02 -11.29
N ALA A 56 7.46 -11.33 -11.02
CA ALA A 56 6.34 -11.89 -10.31
C ALA A 56 6.59 -11.70 -8.81
N ARG A 57 5.83 -10.81 -8.19
CA ARG A 57 5.94 -10.55 -6.75
C ARG A 57 4.79 -11.21 -6.03
N TRP A 58 5.07 -11.76 -4.85
CA TRP A 58 4.04 -12.34 -3.98
C TRP A 58 3.17 -13.42 -4.65
N GLY A 59 3.76 -14.21 -5.56
CA GLY A 59 3.02 -15.23 -6.31
C GLY A 59 1.99 -14.67 -7.30
N GLY A 60 2.04 -13.39 -7.63
CA GLY A 60 1.21 -12.76 -8.66
C GLY A 60 1.77 -12.93 -10.08
N ALA A 61 1.11 -12.32 -11.06
CA ALA A 61 1.60 -12.26 -12.43
C ALA A 61 2.87 -11.40 -12.53
N PRO A 62 3.76 -11.65 -13.51
CA PRO A 62 4.86 -10.76 -13.79
C PRO A 62 4.36 -9.38 -14.19
N LEU A 63 4.85 -8.35 -13.50
CA LEU A 63 4.58 -6.93 -13.78
C LEU A 63 5.90 -6.18 -13.99
N PRO A 64 5.89 -5.04 -14.70
CA PRO A 64 7.06 -4.19 -14.83
C PRO A 64 7.70 -3.91 -13.46
N LEU A 65 9.02 -3.77 -13.43
CA LEU A 65 9.71 -3.41 -12.19
C LEU A 65 9.26 -2.03 -11.68
N PRO A 66 9.14 -1.86 -10.35
CA PRO A 66 8.84 -0.55 -9.77
C PRO A 66 9.82 0.53 -10.21
N SER A 67 9.31 1.73 -10.45
CA SER A 67 10.14 2.92 -10.74
C SER A 67 11.16 3.16 -9.63
N GLY A 68 12.43 3.38 -9.99
CA GLY A 68 13.55 3.58 -9.06
C GLY A 68 14.88 3.21 -9.68
N GLU A 69 15.91 3.21 -8.85
CA GLU A 69 17.27 2.83 -9.24
C GLU A 69 17.55 1.39 -8.84
N TYR A 70 18.23 0.68 -9.74
CA TYR A 70 18.63 -0.71 -9.58
C TYR A 70 20.11 -0.83 -9.87
N ARG A 71 20.87 -1.33 -8.89
CA ARG A 71 22.29 -1.64 -9.09
C ARG A 71 22.41 -2.93 -9.89
N LEU A 72 23.16 -2.87 -10.98
CA LEU A 72 23.53 -4.03 -11.76
C LEU A 72 24.74 -4.72 -11.09
N GLU A 73 24.57 -5.95 -10.66
CA GLU A 73 25.61 -6.76 -10.02
C GLU A 73 26.07 -7.83 -11.00
N VAL A 74 27.32 -7.74 -11.44
CA VAL A 74 27.97 -8.73 -12.31
C VAL A 74 29.32 -9.06 -11.71
N PRO A 75 29.47 -10.20 -11.01
CA PRO A 75 30.75 -10.60 -10.44
C PRO A 75 31.87 -10.66 -11.49
N ASP A 76 33.03 -10.16 -11.12
CA ASP A 76 34.27 -10.19 -11.92
C ASP A 76 34.20 -9.47 -13.30
N ALA A 77 33.21 -8.60 -13.52
CA ALA A 77 33.08 -7.80 -14.72
C ALA A 77 33.08 -6.29 -14.43
N ASP A 78 33.89 -5.55 -15.21
CA ASP A 78 33.78 -4.09 -15.20
C ASP A 78 32.64 -3.64 -16.10
N ILE A 79 31.62 -3.07 -15.46
CA ILE A 79 30.41 -2.51 -16.07
C ILE A 79 30.31 -1.01 -15.94
N SER A 80 31.31 -0.35 -15.34
CA SER A 80 31.30 1.08 -15.03
C SER A 80 31.20 1.97 -16.27
N GLY A 81 31.72 1.51 -17.39
CA GLY A 81 31.68 2.21 -18.68
C GLY A 81 30.39 2.04 -19.48
N LEU A 82 29.46 1.18 -19.03
CA LEU A 82 28.22 0.92 -19.78
C LEU A 82 27.23 2.07 -19.59
N THR A 83 26.79 2.64 -20.71
CA THR A 83 25.78 3.70 -20.74
C THR A 83 24.79 3.46 -21.86
N LEU A 84 23.48 3.48 -21.53
CA LEU A 84 22.38 3.41 -22.49
C LEU A 84 21.44 4.57 -22.24
N ALA A 85 21.09 5.29 -23.30
CA ALA A 85 20.10 6.36 -23.25
C ALA A 85 18.73 5.81 -22.81
N GLU A 86 17.92 6.70 -22.25
CA GLU A 86 16.55 6.35 -21.85
C GLU A 86 15.76 5.81 -23.04
N THR A 87 15.24 4.61 -22.90
CA THR A 87 14.49 3.88 -23.91
C THR A 87 13.09 3.57 -23.39
N ALA A 88 12.07 3.84 -24.19
CA ALA A 88 10.70 3.42 -23.93
C ALA A 88 10.55 1.94 -24.24
N LEU A 89 10.01 1.18 -23.30
CA LEU A 89 9.80 -0.26 -23.36
C LEU A 89 8.34 -0.57 -22.94
N PRO A 90 7.85 -1.80 -23.19
CA PRO A 90 6.53 -2.18 -22.72
C PRO A 90 6.35 -1.94 -21.20
N GLY A 91 5.49 -1.02 -20.84
CA GLY A 91 5.11 -0.76 -19.46
C GLY A 91 6.09 0.03 -18.58
N LEU A 92 7.24 0.45 -19.12
CA LEU A 92 8.23 1.28 -18.39
C LEU A 92 9.15 2.05 -19.35
N ARG A 93 9.99 2.93 -18.78
CA ARG A 93 11.17 3.49 -19.46
C ARG A 93 12.40 3.11 -18.64
N ALA A 94 13.51 2.82 -19.32
CA ALA A 94 14.75 2.45 -18.66
C ALA A 94 15.96 3.15 -19.28
N ALA A 95 16.98 3.40 -18.45
CA ALA A 95 18.29 3.87 -18.85
C ALA A 95 19.36 3.13 -18.05
N LEU A 96 20.58 3.01 -18.58
CA LEU A 96 21.72 2.46 -17.85
C LEU A 96 22.83 3.50 -17.78
N SER A 97 23.40 3.73 -16.63
CA SER A 97 24.55 4.60 -16.46
C SER A 97 25.39 4.14 -15.27
N HIS A 98 26.71 3.92 -15.51
CA HIS A 98 27.68 3.55 -14.47
C HIS A 98 27.21 2.37 -13.57
N GLY A 99 26.68 1.32 -14.19
CA GLY A 99 26.20 0.15 -13.45
C GLY A 99 24.86 0.32 -12.70
N VAL A 100 24.17 1.44 -12.91
CA VAL A 100 22.83 1.70 -12.35
C VAL A 100 21.81 1.75 -13.48
N VAL A 101 20.79 0.89 -13.39
CA VAL A 101 19.61 0.93 -14.25
C VAL A 101 18.53 1.78 -13.59
N SER A 102 18.21 2.90 -14.20
CA SER A 102 17.09 3.75 -13.78
C SER A 102 15.82 3.31 -14.48
N ILE A 103 14.78 2.98 -13.73
CA ILE A 103 13.46 2.61 -14.24
C ILE A 103 12.47 3.72 -13.90
N ALA A 104 11.72 4.15 -14.90
CA ALA A 104 10.69 5.18 -14.79
C ALA A 104 9.34 4.70 -15.32
N ALA A 105 8.27 5.32 -14.85
CA ALA A 105 6.92 5.07 -15.34
C ALA A 105 6.81 5.35 -16.86
N PRO A 106 5.93 4.66 -17.59
CA PRO A 106 5.77 4.79 -19.05
C PRO A 106 5.01 6.06 -19.44
N ILE A 107 5.52 7.22 -19.00
CA ILE A 107 4.98 8.53 -19.35
C ILE A 107 5.89 9.15 -20.41
N ASP A 108 5.31 9.68 -21.49
CA ASP A 108 6.08 10.42 -22.49
C ASP A 108 6.95 11.50 -21.79
N PRO A 109 8.26 11.56 -22.08
CA PRO A 109 9.20 12.49 -21.47
C PRO A 109 8.74 13.95 -21.49
N VAL A 110 7.98 14.38 -22.53
CA VAL A 110 7.42 15.73 -22.62
C VAL A 110 6.57 16.07 -21.39
N TYR A 111 5.80 15.12 -20.85
CA TYR A 111 4.94 15.34 -19.67
C TYR A 111 5.68 15.20 -18.33
N VAL A 112 6.93 14.78 -18.34
CA VAL A 112 7.77 14.69 -17.14
C VAL A 112 8.49 16.02 -16.85
N THR A 113 8.66 16.88 -17.86
CA THR A 113 9.24 18.22 -17.72
C THR A 113 8.33 19.15 -16.91
N GLY A 114 8.89 20.22 -16.33
CA GLY A 114 8.12 21.24 -15.63
C GLY A 114 7.09 21.93 -16.54
N GLU A 115 7.49 22.22 -17.78
CA GLU A 115 6.61 22.86 -18.78
C GLU A 115 5.49 21.93 -19.24
N GLY A 116 5.81 20.69 -19.61
CA GLY A 116 4.80 19.71 -20.05
C GLY A 116 3.79 19.39 -18.96
N ARG A 117 4.23 19.24 -17.70
CA ARG A 117 3.31 19.09 -16.56
C ARG A 117 2.38 20.30 -16.42
N ALA A 118 2.92 21.50 -16.49
CA ALA A 118 2.11 22.72 -16.43
C ALA A 118 1.12 22.84 -17.60
N ALA A 119 1.52 22.42 -18.79
CA ALA A 119 0.66 22.45 -19.98
C ALA A 119 -0.53 21.48 -19.85
N ILE A 120 -0.28 20.24 -19.45
CA ILE A 120 -1.37 19.25 -19.27
C ILE A 120 -2.28 19.64 -18.11
N GLU A 121 -1.76 20.19 -17.03
CA GLU A 121 -2.55 20.70 -15.91
C GLU A 121 -3.44 21.88 -16.34
N ARG A 122 -2.91 22.84 -17.11
CA ARG A 122 -3.71 23.93 -17.68
C ARG A 122 -4.83 23.40 -18.57
N ARG A 123 -4.55 22.40 -19.42
CA ARG A 123 -5.56 21.76 -20.26
C ARG A 123 -6.66 21.10 -19.44
N TYR A 124 -6.31 20.39 -18.38
CA TYR A 124 -7.28 19.78 -17.45
C TYR A 124 -8.16 20.84 -16.77
N VAL A 125 -7.59 21.98 -16.37
CA VAL A 125 -8.33 23.05 -15.67
C VAL A 125 -9.22 23.85 -16.59
N GLY A 126 -8.71 24.28 -17.74
CA GLY A 126 -9.33 25.28 -18.63
C GLY A 126 -9.73 24.79 -20.02
N GLY A 127 -9.37 23.54 -20.40
CA GLY A 127 -9.65 22.99 -21.71
C GLY A 127 -11.13 22.63 -21.94
N LYS A 128 -11.46 22.30 -23.19
CA LYS A 128 -12.78 21.76 -23.55
C LYS A 128 -13.04 20.49 -22.75
N ARG A 129 -14.09 20.46 -21.96
CA ARG A 129 -14.40 19.36 -21.05
C ARG A 129 -15.20 18.30 -21.78
N GLU A 130 -14.68 17.07 -21.76
CA GLU A 130 -15.45 15.90 -22.18
C GLU A 130 -16.64 15.69 -21.23
N PRO A 131 -17.76 15.08 -21.67
CA PRO A 131 -18.86 14.71 -20.78
C PRO A 131 -18.39 13.82 -19.63
N LEU A 132 -19.13 13.84 -18.50
CA LEU A 132 -18.90 12.85 -17.44
C LEU A 132 -19.38 11.48 -17.91
N GLU A 133 -18.53 10.50 -17.70
CA GLU A 133 -18.78 9.08 -17.98
C GLU A 133 -19.33 8.37 -16.72
N ASN A 134 -20.05 7.27 -16.91
CA ASN A 134 -20.40 6.38 -15.83
C ASN A 134 -19.16 5.59 -15.40
N ALA A 135 -18.23 6.31 -14.78
CA ALA A 135 -16.92 5.82 -14.42
C ALA A 135 -16.54 6.23 -13.00
N VAL A 136 -15.69 5.40 -12.38
CA VAL A 136 -15.09 5.66 -11.08
C VAL A 136 -13.57 5.73 -11.23
N PHE A 137 -13.00 6.79 -10.67
CA PHE A 137 -11.56 6.96 -10.52
C PHE A 137 -11.16 6.57 -9.09
N PHE A 138 -10.44 5.47 -8.96
CA PHE A 138 -9.93 4.96 -7.70
C PHE A 138 -8.49 5.42 -7.47
N GLU A 139 -8.18 5.82 -6.24
CA GLU A 139 -6.82 6.08 -5.81
C GLU A 139 -6.61 5.62 -4.37
N SER A 140 -5.58 4.82 -4.14
CA SER A 140 -5.21 4.34 -2.81
C SER A 140 -3.74 4.66 -2.53
N PHE A 141 -3.48 5.32 -1.38
CA PHE A 141 -2.14 5.72 -0.94
C PHE A 141 -1.32 6.39 -2.05
N TYR A 142 -1.96 7.34 -2.75
CA TYR A 142 -1.34 8.08 -3.86
C TYR A 142 -0.89 7.19 -5.02
N GLY A 143 -1.66 6.18 -5.36
CA GLY A 143 -1.36 5.29 -6.48
C GLY A 143 -0.25 4.26 -6.22
N ARG A 144 0.24 4.14 -4.98
CA ARG A 144 1.31 3.18 -4.64
C ARG A 144 0.82 1.74 -4.54
N THR A 145 -0.47 1.55 -4.37
CA THR A 145 -1.12 0.25 -4.31
C THR A 145 -2.58 0.38 -4.75
N ALA A 146 -3.14 -0.64 -5.37
CA ALA A 146 -4.57 -0.78 -5.52
C ALA A 146 -5.10 -1.62 -4.36
N GLY A 147 -5.41 -0.97 -3.25
CA GLY A 147 -5.72 -1.65 -1.99
C GLY A 147 -6.72 -0.90 -1.11
N CYS A 148 -6.86 -1.35 0.12
CA CYS A 148 -7.66 -0.72 1.17
C CYS A 148 -9.16 -0.64 0.81
N ASN A 149 -9.90 0.30 1.42
CA ASN A 149 -11.32 0.51 1.16
C ASN A 149 -11.66 0.70 -0.34
N PRO A 150 -10.87 1.47 -1.13
CA PRO A 150 -11.13 1.59 -2.56
C PRO A 150 -11.15 0.25 -3.31
N LEU A 151 -10.24 -0.70 -2.98
CA LEU A 151 -10.21 -2.01 -3.62
C LEU A 151 -11.47 -2.84 -3.34
N ALA A 152 -11.93 -2.85 -2.09
CA ALA A 152 -13.13 -3.59 -1.73
C ALA A 152 -14.39 -3.01 -2.41
N ILE A 153 -14.48 -1.68 -2.51
CA ILE A 153 -15.55 -0.99 -3.25
C ILE A 153 -15.47 -1.30 -4.76
N ASP A 154 -14.27 -1.34 -5.34
CA ASP A 154 -14.06 -1.68 -6.74
C ASP A 154 -14.53 -3.11 -7.05
N ARG A 155 -14.13 -4.09 -6.22
CA ARG A 155 -14.54 -5.49 -6.36
C ARG A 155 -16.05 -5.66 -6.30
N GLU A 156 -16.71 -4.97 -5.38
CA GLU A 156 -18.17 -5.02 -5.25
C GLU A 156 -18.86 -4.33 -6.43
N LEU A 157 -18.35 -3.19 -6.91
CA LEU A 157 -18.84 -2.54 -8.13
C LEU A 157 -18.68 -3.43 -9.36
N ALA A 158 -17.53 -4.12 -9.51
CA ALA A 158 -17.31 -5.08 -10.59
C ALA A 158 -18.36 -6.18 -10.60
N ARG A 159 -18.78 -6.62 -9.41
CA ARG A 159 -19.77 -7.71 -9.24
C ARG A 159 -21.19 -7.28 -9.59
N ILE A 160 -21.63 -6.08 -9.17
CA ILE A 160 -23.05 -5.69 -9.25
C ILE A 160 -23.36 -4.63 -10.29
N ALA A 161 -22.36 -3.94 -10.80
CA ALA A 161 -22.47 -2.89 -11.82
C ALA A 161 -21.31 -2.97 -12.84
N PRO A 162 -21.16 -4.10 -13.57
CA PRO A 162 -20.01 -4.34 -14.46
C PRO A 162 -19.89 -3.34 -15.63
N ALA A 163 -20.95 -2.60 -15.93
CA ALA A 163 -20.94 -1.54 -16.95
C ALA A 163 -20.23 -0.25 -16.48
N VAL A 164 -19.89 -0.13 -15.18
CA VAL A 164 -19.14 1.01 -14.66
C VAL A 164 -17.68 0.88 -15.05
N THR A 165 -17.16 1.88 -15.78
CA THR A 165 -15.72 1.93 -16.09
C THR A 165 -14.92 2.24 -14.81
N ARG A 166 -13.89 1.45 -14.53
CA ARG A 166 -13.09 1.53 -13.30
C ARG A 166 -11.65 1.90 -13.65
N TYR A 167 -11.25 3.13 -13.35
CA TYR A 167 -9.88 3.63 -13.52
C TYR A 167 -9.14 3.58 -12.19
N TRP A 168 -7.93 3.03 -12.19
CA TRP A 168 -7.05 3.03 -11.03
C TRP A 168 -5.83 3.92 -11.25
N SER A 169 -5.69 4.94 -10.43
CA SER A 169 -4.49 5.77 -10.33
C SER A 169 -3.33 4.94 -9.80
N VAL A 170 -2.24 4.84 -10.54
CA VAL A 170 -1.02 4.12 -10.15
C VAL A 170 0.21 4.99 -10.37
N VAL A 171 1.25 4.79 -9.55
CA VAL A 171 2.54 5.51 -9.72
C VAL A 171 3.32 5.00 -10.92
N ASP A 172 3.20 3.70 -11.22
CA ASP A 172 3.76 3.00 -12.36
C ASP A 172 3.03 1.67 -12.56
N LEU A 173 3.32 0.94 -13.63
CA LEU A 173 2.64 -0.31 -13.95
C LEU A 173 3.16 -1.53 -13.18
N SER A 174 4.00 -1.34 -12.16
CA SER A 174 4.31 -2.38 -11.19
C SER A 174 3.19 -2.62 -10.16
N VAL A 175 2.20 -1.74 -10.13
CA VAL A 175 1.03 -1.86 -9.27
C VAL A 175 -0.03 -2.71 -9.96
N GLU A 176 -0.31 -3.87 -9.38
CA GLU A 176 -1.38 -4.74 -9.83
C GLU A 176 -2.74 -4.09 -9.55
N VAL A 177 -3.58 -3.93 -10.57
CA VAL A 177 -4.95 -3.44 -10.45
C VAL A 177 -5.95 -4.58 -10.60
N PRO A 178 -7.19 -4.45 -10.06
CA PRO A 178 -8.22 -5.49 -10.20
C PRO A 178 -8.52 -5.83 -11.66
N GLU A 179 -8.89 -7.06 -11.89
CA GLU A 179 -9.30 -7.55 -13.23
C GLU A 179 -10.43 -6.69 -13.82
N GLY A 180 -10.31 -6.36 -15.09
CA GLY A 180 -11.25 -5.50 -15.81
C GLY A 180 -11.20 -4.01 -15.43
N ALA A 181 -10.30 -3.61 -14.53
CA ALA A 181 -10.00 -2.20 -14.27
C ALA A 181 -8.87 -1.70 -15.17
N ILE A 182 -8.83 -0.40 -15.39
CA ILE A 182 -7.86 0.28 -16.27
C ILE A 182 -6.85 1.03 -15.39
N ALA A 183 -5.59 0.60 -15.42
CA ALA A 183 -4.51 1.34 -14.77
C ALA A 183 -4.21 2.63 -15.53
N VAL A 184 -4.15 3.76 -14.81
CA VAL A 184 -3.75 5.07 -15.35
C VAL A 184 -2.60 5.63 -14.53
N VAL A 185 -1.47 5.89 -15.17
CA VAL A 185 -0.25 6.33 -14.49
C VAL A 185 -0.33 7.80 -14.11
N GLU A 186 -0.11 8.11 -12.84
CA GLU A 186 -0.24 9.46 -12.28
C GLU A 186 0.56 10.50 -13.08
N GLY A 187 -0.16 11.48 -13.62
CA GLY A 187 0.42 12.58 -14.37
C GLY A 187 0.43 12.38 -15.88
N SER A 188 0.11 11.18 -16.39
CA SER A 188 -0.08 10.95 -17.83
C SER A 188 -1.34 11.65 -18.36
N PRO A 189 -1.46 11.87 -19.67
CA PRO A 189 -2.68 12.38 -20.29
C PRO A 189 -3.93 11.57 -19.95
N GLU A 190 -3.80 10.24 -19.95
CA GLU A 190 -4.85 9.27 -19.64
C GLU A 190 -5.31 9.42 -18.18
N TRP A 191 -4.39 9.63 -17.25
CA TRP A 191 -4.71 9.86 -15.84
C TRP A 191 -5.51 11.16 -15.65
N TRP A 192 -5.08 12.25 -16.29
CA TRP A 192 -5.78 13.52 -16.24
C TRP A 192 -7.17 13.43 -16.87
N ARG A 193 -7.28 12.69 -17.99
CA ARG A 193 -8.56 12.43 -18.65
C ARG A 193 -9.46 11.62 -17.72
N ALA A 194 -9.02 10.45 -17.25
CA ALA A 194 -9.79 9.57 -16.38
C ALA A 194 -10.31 10.31 -15.14
N ARG A 195 -9.45 11.08 -14.48
CA ARG A 195 -9.83 11.93 -13.35
C ARG A 195 -10.83 13.00 -13.70
N GLY A 196 -10.77 13.53 -14.93
CA GLY A 196 -11.67 14.56 -15.44
C GLY A 196 -13.03 14.04 -15.87
N VAL A 197 -13.14 12.85 -16.44
CA VAL A 197 -14.40 12.29 -16.95
C VAL A 197 -15.15 11.42 -15.96
N SER A 198 -14.49 10.87 -14.95
CA SER A 198 -15.14 10.03 -13.95
C SER A 198 -16.18 10.79 -13.16
N ARG A 199 -17.39 10.25 -13.07
CA ARG A 199 -18.47 10.80 -12.27
C ARG A 199 -18.19 10.72 -10.78
N LEU A 200 -17.47 9.69 -10.34
CA LEU A 200 -17.10 9.47 -8.96
C LEU A 200 -15.57 9.31 -8.81
N LEU A 201 -15.01 9.93 -7.79
CA LEU A 201 -13.67 9.64 -7.29
C LEU A 201 -13.79 8.94 -5.94
N VAL A 202 -13.12 7.80 -5.77
CA VAL A 202 -13.02 7.05 -4.51
C VAL A 202 -11.58 7.04 -4.07
N VAL A 203 -11.28 7.73 -2.96
CA VAL A 203 -9.91 7.95 -2.50
C VAL A 203 -9.79 7.67 -1.01
N ASN A 204 -8.62 7.23 -0.55
CA ASN A 204 -8.36 6.96 0.87
C ASN A 204 -7.32 7.91 1.50
N ASP A 205 -6.78 8.83 0.72
CA ASP A 205 -5.84 9.86 1.15
C ASP A 205 -6.20 11.21 0.52
N TRP A 206 -5.38 12.24 0.72
CA TRP A 206 -5.64 13.58 0.17
C TRP A 206 -5.51 13.57 -1.36
N LEU A 207 -6.36 14.36 -2.03
CA LEU A 207 -6.27 14.56 -3.48
C LEU A 207 -5.01 15.37 -3.82
N ARG A 208 -3.96 14.68 -4.25
CA ARG A 208 -2.75 15.32 -4.76
C ARG A 208 -3.01 15.99 -6.10
N ARG A 209 -2.04 16.81 -6.53
CA ARG A 209 -2.12 17.62 -7.75
C ARG A 209 -3.34 18.54 -7.77
N ARG A 210 -3.45 19.36 -8.77
CA ARG A 210 -4.58 20.26 -8.90
C ARG A 210 -5.86 19.47 -9.15
N PHE A 211 -6.89 19.77 -8.38
CA PHE A 211 -8.22 19.19 -8.53
C PHE A 211 -9.24 20.30 -8.74
N VAL A 212 -9.97 20.23 -9.84
CA VAL A 212 -11.10 21.13 -10.15
C VAL A 212 -12.33 20.25 -10.31
N ARG A 213 -13.24 20.38 -9.36
CA ARG A 213 -14.49 19.63 -9.38
C ARG A 213 -15.35 20.07 -10.56
N ARG A 214 -15.92 19.12 -11.26
CA ARG A 214 -16.89 19.35 -12.32
C ARG A 214 -18.31 19.23 -11.78
N ARG A 215 -19.25 19.95 -12.42
CA ARG A 215 -20.67 19.79 -12.08
C ARG A 215 -21.10 18.34 -12.31
N GLY A 216 -21.71 17.71 -11.29
CA GLY A 216 -22.09 16.29 -11.31
C GLY A 216 -21.01 15.32 -10.87
N GLN A 217 -19.77 15.75 -10.70
CA GLN A 217 -18.70 14.93 -10.15
C GLN A 217 -18.77 14.86 -8.62
N ARG A 218 -18.53 13.68 -8.05
CA ARG A 218 -18.55 13.41 -6.60
C ARG A 218 -17.21 12.85 -6.13
N VAL A 219 -16.91 13.04 -4.84
CA VAL A 219 -15.73 12.49 -4.16
C VAL A 219 -16.17 11.78 -2.90
N LEU A 220 -15.91 10.47 -2.85
CA LEU A 220 -16.00 9.66 -1.63
C LEU A 220 -14.60 9.54 -1.04
N GLN A 221 -14.40 10.14 0.14
CA GLN A 221 -13.22 9.93 0.96
C GLN A 221 -13.46 8.72 1.86
N THR A 222 -12.76 7.62 1.63
CA THR A 222 -12.94 6.39 2.40
C THR A 222 -12.09 6.34 3.66
N TRP A 223 -11.10 7.24 3.76
CA TRP A 223 -10.09 7.19 4.79
C TRP A 223 -9.36 5.81 4.82
N HIS A 224 -8.49 5.59 5.80
CA HIS A 224 -7.66 4.39 5.83
C HIS A 224 -7.28 3.92 7.24
N GLY A 225 -8.09 4.23 8.25
CA GLY A 225 -7.90 3.70 9.61
C GLY A 225 -8.68 4.45 10.68
N THR A 226 -9.13 3.73 11.68
CA THR A 226 -9.77 4.32 12.86
C THR A 226 -8.72 5.09 13.69
N PRO A 227 -9.02 6.33 14.11
CA PRO A 227 -8.04 7.19 14.74
C PRO A 227 -7.72 6.80 16.20
N LEU A 228 -6.51 6.35 16.49
CA LEU A 228 -5.92 6.38 17.82
C LEU A 228 -5.16 7.69 18.03
N LYS A 229 -4.31 8.04 17.07
CA LYS A 229 -3.43 9.22 17.10
C LYS A 229 -4.17 10.49 16.72
N ARG A 230 -3.80 11.62 17.31
CA ARG A 230 -4.36 12.93 16.93
C ARG A 230 -4.03 13.27 15.49
N LEU A 231 -5.05 13.69 14.74
CA LEU A 231 -5.02 13.93 13.31
C LEU A 231 -5.26 15.38 12.95
N ALA A 232 -4.76 15.80 11.81
CA ALA A 232 -5.10 17.06 11.14
C ALA A 232 -5.13 18.28 12.08
N LEU A 233 -6.29 18.88 12.33
CA LEU A 233 -6.44 20.04 13.23
C LEU A 233 -6.21 19.71 14.70
N HIS A 234 -6.29 18.46 15.10
CA HIS A 234 -6.08 18.05 16.49
C HIS A 234 -4.61 17.73 16.81
N ARG A 235 -3.70 17.79 15.83
CA ARG A 235 -2.25 17.62 16.08
C ARG A 235 -1.74 18.72 17.03
N PRO A 236 -0.81 18.42 17.94
CA PRO A 236 -0.20 19.40 18.80
C PRO A 236 0.39 20.60 18.04
N GLY A 237 0.34 21.76 18.67
CA GLY A 237 0.81 23.02 18.10
C GLY A 237 -0.15 23.61 17.05
N PHE A 238 -0.44 24.91 17.16
CA PHE A 238 -1.26 25.61 16.16
C PHE A 238 -0.40 25.99 14.97
N ASP A 239 -0.80 25.54 13.77
CA ASP A 239 -0.19 25.90 12.50
C ASP A 239 -1.30 26.35 11.52
N PRO A 240 -1.36 27.65 11.19
CA PRO A 240 -2.42 28.19 10.33
C PRO A 240 -2.34 27.66 8.89
N ARG A 241 -1.12 27.34 8.39
CA ARG A 241 -0.95 26.76 7.05
C ARG A 241 -1.52 25.36 6.99
N ARG A 242 -1.21 24.56 8.00
CA ARG A 242 -1.79 23.22 8.17
C ARG A 242 -3.32 23.30 8.30
N ALA A 243 -3.85 24.20 9.11
CA ALA A 243 -5.28 24.37 9.30
C ALA A 243 -5.98 24.73 7.98
N LEU A 244 -5.43 25.68 7.23
CA LEU A 244 -5.94 26.05 5.91
C LEU A 244 -5.90 24.88 4.92
N ALA A 245 -4.79 24.13 4.88
CA ALA A 245 -4.65 22.97 4.01
C ALA A 245 -5.68 21.89 4.33
N VAL A 246 -5.89 21.57 5.61
CA VAL A 246 -6.90 20.60 6.08
C VAL A 246 -8.30 21.00 5.66
N VAL A 247 -8.70 22.25 5.92
CA VAL A 247 -10.03 22.76 5.56
C VAL A 247 -10.22 22.79 4.05
N ARG A 248 -9.20 23.19 3.30
CA ARG A 248 -9.24 23.20 1.82
C ARG A 248 -9.39 21.80 1.26
N GLU A 249 -8.69 20.82 1.84
CA GLU A 249 -8.80 19.43 1.41
C GLU A 249 -10.17 18.84 1.73
N SER A 250 -10.64 18.98 2.96
CA SER A 250 -11.94 18.43 3.35
C SER A 250 -13.11 19.00 2.55
N ARG A 251 -13.01 20.24 2.05
CA ARG A 251 -14.01 20.84 1.16
C ARG A 251 -14.10 20.17 -0.21
N ARG A 252 -13.13 19.36 -0.58
CA ARG A 252 -13.14 18.58 -1.84
C ARG A 252 -13.98 17.31 -1.73
N TRP A 253 -14.25 16.82 -0.53
CA TRP A 253 -14.99 15.58 -0.29
C TRP A 253 -16.50 15.86 -0.26
N ASP A 254 -17.30 14.99 -0.87
CA ASP A 254 -18.77 15.04 -0.77
C ASP A 254 -19.26 14.16 0.35
N VAL A 255 -18.64 13.00 0.53
CA VAL A 255 -18.94 12.01 1.55
C VAL A 255 -17.64 11.58 2.22
N LEU A 256 -17.68 11.38 3.52
CA LEU A 256 -16.62 10.74 4.31
C LEU A 256 -17.13 9.40 4.84
N LEU A 257 -16.38 8.32 4.60
CA LEU A 257 -16.64 7.01 5.17
C LEU A 257 -15.96 6.90 6.54
N ALA A 258 -16.65 6.31 7.50
CA ALA A 258 -16.13 6.04 8.84
C ALA A 258 -16.46 4.61 9.27
N GLN A 259 -15.53 3.95 9.95
CA GLN A 259 -15.69 2.59 10.45
C GLN A 259 -16.76 2.50 11.55
N SER A 260 -16.80 3.51 12.41
CA SER A 260 -17.65 3.52 13.59
C SER A 260 -18.18 4.92 13.93
N PRO A 261 -19.18 5.05 14.81
CA PRO A 261 -19.59 6.36 15.32
C PRO A 261 -18.45 7.12 16.03
N TYR A 262 -17.53 6.39 16.67
CA TYR A 262 -16.33 6.99 17.24
C TYR A 262 -15.45 7.63 16.14
N ALA A 263 -15.11 6.87 15.10
CA ALA A 263 -14.31 7.36 13.98
C ALA A 263 -14.99 8.56 13.29
N ALA A 264 -16.31 8.50 13.09
CA ALA A 264 -17.09 9.60 12.50
C ALA A 264 -16.95 10.90 13.31
N ARG A 265 -17.09 10.83 14.64
CA ARG A 265 -16.94 12.02 15.53
C ARG A 265 -15.52 12.60 15.47
N VAL A 266 -14.51 11.74 15.50
CA VAL A 266 -13.11 12.18 15.48
C VAL A 266 -12.75 12.80 14.14
N LEU A 267 -13.03 12.10 13.04
CA LEU A 267 -12.68 12.55 11.69
C LEU A 267 -13.41 13.84 11.31
N SER A 268 -14.70 13.96 11.65
CA SER A 268 -15.50 15.16 11.39
C SER A 268 -14.87 16.41 12.02
N LYS A 269 -14.45 16.32 13.27
CA LYS A 269 -13.81 17.44 13.97
C LYS A 269 -12.39 17.70 13.50
N ALA A 270 -11.59 16.64 13.35
CA ALA A 270 -10.18 16.73 12.94
C ALA A 270 -10.02 17.35 11.55
N TYR A 271 -10.97 17.13 10.64
CA TYR A 271 -10.98 17.66 9.28
C TYR A 271 -11.94 18.81 9.05
N ALA A 272 -12.58 19.35 10.10
CA ALA A 272 -13.64 20.33 9.97
C ALA A 272 -14.70 19.93 8.92
N PHE A 273 -14.99 18.63 8.82
CA PHE A 273 -15.95 18.05 7.90
C PHE A 273 -17.35 18.09 8.52
N VAL A 274 -17.93 19.29 8.55
CA VAL A 274 -19.22 19.56 9.17
C VAL A 274 -20.31 19.79 8.12
N ARG A 275 -21.56 19.47 8.45
CA ARG A 275 -22.74 19.65 7.60
C ARG A 275 -22.68 18.89 6.26
N ARG A 276 -21.92 17.81 6.19
CA ARG A 276 -21.83 16.92 5.05
C ARG A 276 -22.03 15.47 5.47
N PRO A 277 -22.46 14.58 4.58
CA PRO A 277 -22.71 13.19 4.91
C PRO A 277 -21.47 12.46 5.38
N ILE A 278 -21.58 11.80 6.54
CA ILE A 278 -20.62 10.79 6.98
C ILE A 278 -21.36 9.45 6.97
N TRP A 279 -20.84 8.51 6.21
CA TRP A 279 -21.39 7.16 6.16
C TRP A 279 -20.67 6.30 7.20
N VAL A 280 -21.41 5.78 8.17
CA VAL A 280 -20.90 4.86 9.19
C VAL A 280 -21.32 3.46 8.78
N GLU A 281 -20.54 2.81 7.92
CA GLU A 281 -20.90 1.53 7.32
C GLU A 281 -19.93 0.39 7.65
N GLY A 282 -18.94 0.62 8.52
CA GLY A 282 -17.77 -0.23 8.62
C GLY A 282 -16.76 0.12 7.53
N TYR A 283 -15.62 -0.59 7.51
CA TYR A 283 -14.64 -0.43 6.43
C TYR A 283 -14.74 -1.57 5.42
N PRO A 284 -14.99 -1.27 4.13
CA PRO A 284 -15.06 -2.26 3.06
C PRO A 284 -13.87 -3.22 3.02
N ARG A 285 -12.65 -2.74 3.30
CA ARG A 285 -11.44 -3.56 3.32
C ARG A 285 -11.49 -4.68 4.36
N ASP A 286 -12.29 -4.49 5.39
CA ASP A 286 -12.37 -5.41 6.52
C ASP A 286 -13.36 -6.56 6.27
N ASP A 287 -14.15 -6.50 5.21
CA ASP A 287 -15.12 -7.54 4.87
C ASP A 287 -14.47 -8.92 4.67
N SER A 288 -13.19 -8.96 4.31
CA SER A 288 -12.46 -10.20 4.04
C SER A 288 -11.48 -10.64 5.13
N VAL A 289 -11.26 -9.84 6.20
CA VAL A 289 -10.22 -10.14 7.21
C VAL A 289 -10.49 -11.43 8.00
N SER A 290 -11.74 -11.85 8.10
CA SER A 290 -12.14 -13.12 8.74
C SER A 290 -12.26 -14.29 7.75
N SER A 291 -11.90 -14.09 6.48
CA SER A 291 -11.98 -15.15 5.46
C SER A 291 -10.86 -16.18 5.61
N SER A 292 -11.20 -17.38 6.04
CA SER A 292 -10.25 -18.49 6.11
C SER A 292 -9.68 -18.89 4.75
N ALA A 293 -10.48 -18.74 3.68
CA ALA A 293 -10.02 -19.00 2.32
C ALA A 293 -8.94 -18.01 1.88
N LEU A 294 -9.15 -16.71 2.13
CA LEU A 294 -8.15 -15.68 1.85
C LEU A 294 -6.89 -15.90 2.69
N GLY A 295 -7.04 -16.27 3.96
CA GLY A 295 -5.91 -16.58 4.84
C GLY A 295 -5.05 -17.74 4.32
N ARG A 296 -5.67 -18.87 3.94
CA ARG A 296 -4.96 -20.01 3.35
C ARG A 296 -4.26 -19.64 2.03
N GLU A 297 -4.95 -18.95 1.15
CA GLU A 297 -4.37 -18.50 -0.12
C GLU A 297 -3.16 -17.60 0.10
N THR A 298 -3.24 -16.67 1.06
CA THR A 298 -2.14 -15.77 1.40
C THR A 298 -0.94 -16.53 1.96
N ARG A 299 -1.17 -17.50 2.86
CA ARG A 299 -0.12 -18.38 3.39
C ARG A 299 0.58 -19.15 2.26
N ARG A 300 -0.19 -19.73 1.34
CA ARG A 300 0.34 -20.45 0.18
C ARG A 300 1.22 -19.53 -0.70
N ARG A 301 0.76 -18.29 -0.97
CA ARG A 301 1.52 -17.29 -1.74
C ARG A 301 2.82 -16.87 -1.05
N LEU A 302 2.86 -16.90 0.28
CA LEU A 302 4.03 -16.59 1.08
C LEU A 302 4.93 -17.82 1.36
N GLY A 303 4.56 -19.00 0.85
CA GLY A 303 5.32 -20.25 1.07
C GLY A 303 5.23 -20.79 2.50
N ILE A 304 4.17 -20.43 3.24
CA ILE A 304 3.94 -20.87 4.62
C ILE A 304 3.18 -22.20 4.58
N GLY A 305 3.71 -23.20 5.29
CA GLY A 305 3.11 -24.53 5.38
C GLY A 305 1.80 -24.57 6.17
N ASP A 306 0.97 -25.57 5.87
CA ASP A 306 -0.24 -25.83 6.63
C ASP A 306 0.11 -26.21 8.07
N GLY A 307 -0.59 -25.60 9.04
CA GLY A 307 -0.34 -25.83 10.46
C GLY A 307 0.75 -24.99 11.11
N GLU A 308 1.54 -24.21 10.34
CA GLU A 308 2.48 -23.25 10.94
C GLU A 308 1.73 -22.10 11.62
N ARG A 309 2.18 -21.75 12.82
CA ARG A 309 1.72 -20.53 13.52
C ARG A 309 2.26 -19.30 12.82
N VAL A 310 1.42 -18.28 12.61
CA VAL A 310 1.80 -17.04 11.92
C VAL A 310 1.56 -15.84 12.82
N LEU A 311 2.63 -15.10 13.12
CA LEU A 311 2.58 -13.82 13.82
C LEU A 311 2.76 -12.68 12.83
N LEU A 312 1.84 -11.71 12.82
CA LEU A 312 2.03 -10.46 12.08
C LEU A 312 2.60 -9.39 13.00
N TYR A 313 3.84 -9.00 12.78
CA TYR A 313 4.48 -7.87 13.46
C TYR A 313 4.30 -6.61 12.61
N ALA A 314 3.48 -5.67 13.08
CA ALA A 314 3.12 -4.46 12.36
C ALA A 314 3.32 -3.21 13.23
N PRO A 315 4.56 -2.75 13.46
CA PRO A 315 4.86 -1.59 14.27
C PRO A 315 4.52 -0.28 13.55
N THR A 316 4.28 0.78 14.33
CA THR A 316 4.07 2.13 13.84
C THR A 316 5.41 2.81 13.51
N TRP A 317 5.39 3.59 12.43
CA TRP A 317 6.46 4.54 12.11
C TRP A 317 6.63 5.62 13.19
N ARG A 318 7.89 6.00 13.45
CA ARG A 318 8.26 7.12 14.32
C ARG A 318 8.64 8.33 13.48
N ASP A 319 7.92 9.46 13.65
CA ASP A 319 8.11 10.68 12.84
C ASP A 319 9.47 11.36 13.11
N ASP A 320 10.11 11.07 14.23
CA ASP A 320 11.39 11.62 14.68
C ASP A 320 12.61 10.75 14.29
N ARG A 321 12.41 9.69 13.52
CA ARG A 321 13.47 8.75 13.13
C ARG A 321 13.47 8.49 11.63
N GLU A 322 14.67 8.38 11.08
CA GLU A 322 14.86 8.08 9.65
C GLU A 322 14.74 6.59 9.32
N ARG A 323 14.92 5.72 10.31
CA ARG A 323 14.81 4.26 10.17
C ARG A 323 13.74 3.70 11.09
N MET A 324 13.19 2.54 10.73
CA MET A 324 12.34 1.79 11.63
C MET A 324 13.15 1.40 12.87
N VAL A 325 12.56 1.57 14.04
CA VAL A 325 13.21 1.16 15.28
C VAL A 325 12.99 -0.33 15.44
N ASP A 326 14.09 -1.09 15.48
CA ASP A 326 14.06 -2.51 15.75
C ASP A 326 13.85 -2.75 17.25
N PHE A 327 12.59 -2.70 17.68
CA PHE A 327 12.22 -3.12 19.03
C PHE A 327 12.14 -4.65 19.17
N VAL A 328 12.20 -5.37 18.04
CA VAL A 328 12.05 -6.82 17.96
C VAL A 328 13.13 -7.41 17.07
N ASP A 329 13.91 -8.33 17.60
CA ASP A 329 14.62 -9.33 16.81
C ASP A 329 13.58 -10.35 16.30
N ALA A 330 13.17 -10.18 15.07
CA ALA A 330 12.13 -11.03 14.46
C ALA A 330 12.55 -12.50 14.36
N ALA A 331 13.85 -12.78 14.20
CA ALA A 331 14.36 -14.14 14.14
C ALA A 331 14.36 -14.81 15.52
N ALA A 332 14.70 -14.07 16.57
CA ALA A 332 14.58 -14.57 17.96
C ALA A 332 13.11 -14.81 18.30
N LEU A 333 12.20 -13.87 17.95
CA LEU A 333 10.77 -14.03 18.18
C LEU A 333 10.19 -15.23 17.42
N ALA A 334 10.62 -15.48 16.17
CA ALA A 334 10.18 -16.65 15.40
C ALA A 334 10.58 -17.97 16.08
N ARG A 335 11.78 -18.00 16.64
CA ARG A 335 12.26 -19.19 17.37
C ARG A 335 11.53 -19.39 18.70
N SER A 336 11.38 -18.34 19.51
CA SER A 336 10.78 -18.43 20.85
C SER A 336 9.28 -18.75 20.79
N ALA A 337 8.57 -18.22 19.78
CA ALA A 337 7.13 -18.45 19.58
C ALA A 337 6.80 -19.69 18.74
N ASP A 338 7.80 -20.39 18.22
CA ASP A 338 7.66 -21.45 17.20
C ASP A 338 6.71 -21.04 16.06
N ALA A 339 6.97 -19.88 15.44
CA ALA A 339 6.08 -19.26 14.49
C ALA A 339 6.81 -18.70 13.26
N VAL A 340 6.09 -18.53 12.17
CA VAL A 340 6.50 -17.65 11.06
C VAL A 340 6.17 -16.23 11.45
N VAL A 341 7.13 -15.32 11.39
CA VAL A 341 6.93 -13.90 11.67
C VAL A 341 6.84 -13.12 10.35
N LEU A 342 5.68 -12.55 10.07
CA LEU A 342 5.47 -11.61 8.99
C LEU A 342 5.79 -10.21 9.49
N VAL A 343 6.84 -9.58 8.95
CA VAL A 343 7.22 -8.21 9.32
C VAL A 343 6.62 -7.24 8.34
N ARG A 344 5.75 -6.34 8.81
CA ARG A 344 5.15 -5.28 8.01
C ARG A 344 5.59 -3.92 8.50
N GLY A 345 6.69 -3.43 7.96
CA GLY A 345 7.15 -2.06 8.21
C GLY A 345 6.31 -1.01 7.49
N HIS A 346 6.62 0.25 7.77
CA HIS A 346 6.03 1.35 7.01
C HIS A 346 6.78 1.50 5.67
N THR A 347 6.06 1.68 4.55
CA THR A 347 6.60 1.80 3.19
C THR A 347 7.65 2.91 2.98
N ARG A 348 7.86 3.77 3.97
CA ARG A 348 8.85 4.85 3.94
C ARG A 348 10.24 4.43 4.44
N THR A 349 10.41 3.26 5.04
CA THR A 349 11.56 2.97 5.89
C THR A 349 12.21 1.61 5.74
N LEU A 350 11.49 0.64 5.20
CA LEU A 350 12.09 -0.65 4.89
C LEU A 350 12.48 -0.68 3.41
N LEU A 351 13.73 -0.94 3.16
CA LEU A 351 14.16 -1.52 1.89
C LEU A 351 13.73 -2.99 1.96
N PRO A 352 12.76 -3.44 1.14
CA PRO A 352 12.32 -4.82 1.16
C PRO A 352 13.53 -5.77 1.06
N GLY A 353 13.64 -6.69 2.00
CA GLY A 353 14.67 -7.72 2.01
C GLY A 353 15.99 -7.37 2.72
N THR A 354 16.12 -6.21 3.40
CA THR A 354 17.35 -5.86 4.10
C THR A 354 17.28 -5.99 5.63
N ASP A 355 16.10 -5.78 6.24
CA ASP A 355 16.03 -5.61 7.70
C ASP A 355 15.32 -6.77 8.45
N ALA A 356 14.75 -7.74 7.76
CA ALA A 356 14.02 -8.85 8.35
C ALA A 356 14.41 -10.20 7.73
N ALA A 357 15.70 -10.46 7.60
CA ALA A 357 16.19 -11.74 7.06
C ALA A 357 16.47 -12.72 8.20
N GLY A 358 15.80 -13.87 8.19
CA GLY A 358 16.03 -14.96 9.12
C GLY A 358 15.20 -16.19 8.78
N PRO A 359 15.54 -17.35 9.30
CA PRO A 359 14.69 -18.51 9.18
C PRO A 359 13.29 -18.21 9.74
N ARG A 360 12.23 -18.48 8.93
CA ARG A 360 10.83 -18.23 9.30
C ARG A 360 10.46 -16.75 9.52
N VAL A 361 11.23 -15.81 8.93
CA VAL A 361 10.91 -14.37 8.92
C VAL A 361 10.67 -13.93 7.47
N ILE A 362 9.52 -13.34 7.21
CA ILE A 362 9.14 -12.88 5.87
C ILE A 362 8.81 -11.39 5.95
N ASP A 363 9.60 -10.57 5.24
CA ASP A 363 9.27 -9.15 5.06
C ASP A 363 8.09 -9.01 4.09
N VAL A 364 6.94 -8.59 4.61
CA VAL A 364 5.70 -8.35 3.86
C VAL A 364 5.38 -6.86 3.74
N THR A 365 6.35 -5.96 3.93
CA THR A 365 6.16 -4.51 3.82
C THR A 365 5.60 -4.11 2.46
N GLY A 366 6.07 -4.74 1.38
CA GLY A 366 5.60 -4.52 0.02
C GLY A 366 4.34 -5.30 -0.37
N PHE A 367 3.79 -6.13 0.49
CA PHE A 367 2.60 -6.93 0.16
C PHE A 367 1.38 -6.02 -0.06
N PRO A 368 0.65 -6.14 -1.19
CA PRO A 368 -0.30 -5.13 -1.63
C PRO A 368 -1.57 -5.05 -0.76
N ASP A 369 -2.06 -6.19 -0.25
CA ASP A 369 -3.33 -6.29 0.48
C ASP A 369 -3.11 -6.59 1.96
N THR A 370 -3.30 -5.57 2.82
CA THR A 370 -3.17 -5.71 4.28
C THR A 370 -4.23 -6.67 4.83
N SER A 371 -5.46 -6.64 4.31
CA SER A 371 -6.54 -7.50 4.80
C SER A 371 -6.23 -8.98 4.60
N ALA A 372 -5.52 -9.32 3.52
CA ALA A 372 -5.04 -10.67 3.27
C ALA A 372 -3.99 -11.12 4.31
N LEU A 373 -3.09 -10.22 4.72
CA LEU A 373 -2.12 -10.51 5.78
C LEU A 373 -2.81 -10.70 7.15
N LEU A 374 -3.83 -9.87 7.45
CA LEU A 374 -4.62 -10.00 8.68
C LEU A 374 -5.37 -11.35 8.71
N ALA A 375 -5.96 -11.76 7.59
CA ALA A 375 -6.61 -13.05 7.46
C ALA A 375 -5.62 -14.23 7.66
N ALA A 376 -4.38 -14.11 7.17
CA ALA A 376 -3.35 -15.14 7.25
C ALA A 376 -2.73 -15.27 8.65
N ALA A 377 -2.70 -14.21 9.45
CA ALA A 377 -2.09 -14.21 10.77
C ALA A 377 -2.94 -14.93 11.82
N ASP A 378 -2.31 -15.61 12.78
CA ASP A 378 -2.95 -16.20 13.96
C ASP A 378 -2.94 -15.24 15.15
N ALA A 379 -1.98 -14.32 15.19
CA ALA A 379 -1.94 -13.24 16.16
C ALA A 379 -1.29 -11.99 15.58
N LEU A 380 -1.62 -10.84 16.16
CA LEU A 380 -1.02 -9.55 15.83
C LEU A 380 -0.10 -9.10 16.96
N VAL A 381 1.13 -8.74 16.62
CA VAL A 381 2.03 -7.97 17.47
C VAL A 381 2.14 -6.55 16.92
N THR A 382 1.73 -5.56 17.68
CA THR A 382 1.70 -4.16 17.22
C THR A 382 1.97 -3.19 18.37
N ASP A 383 1.87 -1.90 18.11
CA ASP A 383 2.03 -0.83 19.10
C ASP A 383 0.86 0.19 18.99
N TYR A 384 1.10 1.35 18.40
CA TYR A 384 0.11 2.42 18.19
C TYR A 384 -0.49 2.42 16.78
N SER A 385 -0.44 1.30 16.09
CA SER A 385 -0.93 1.16 14.73
C SER A 385 -2.45 1.00 14.67
N SER A 386 -3.08 1.70 13.72
CA SER A 386 -4.51 1.54 13.48
C SER A 386 -4.91 0.15 12.97
N VAL A 387 -3.94 -0.69 12.59
CA VAL A 387 -4.18 -2.07 12.18
C VAL A 387 -4.87 -2.91 13.26
N MET A 388 -4.72 -2.52 14.54
CA MET A 388 -5.39 -3.18 15.66
C MET A 388 -6.92 -3.17 15.54
N PHE A 389 -7.49 -2.11 14.97
CA PHE A 389 -8.95 -1.98 14.80
C PHE A 389 -9.47 -2.93 13.73
N ASP A 390 -8.71 -3.10 12.65
CA ASP A 390 -9.03 -4.03 11.57
C ASP A 390 -8.84 -5.49 12.06
N PHE A 391 -7.74 -5.76 12.77
CA PHE A 391 -7.45 -7.10 13.27
C PHE A 391 -8.45 -7.56 14.34
N ALA A 392 -9.02 -6.62 15.12
CA ALA A 392 -10.03 -6.93 16.13
C ALA A 392 -11.28 -7.64 15.57
N ILE A 393 -11.54 -7.48 14.27
CA ILE A 393 -12.67 -8.12 13.58
C ILE A 393 -12.46 -9.64 13.48
N THR A 394 -11.20 -10.09 13.42
CA THR A 394 -10.86 -11.51 13.33
C THR A 394 -11.16 -12.30 14.62
N GLY A 395 -11.24 -11.63 15.75
CA GLY A 395 -11.36 -12.28 17.07
C GLY A 395 -10.08 -12.94 17.57
N LYS A 396 -8.96 -12.83 16.82
CA LYS A 396 -7.68 -13.47 17.14
C LYS A 396 -6.88 -12.64 18.14
N PRO A 397 -5.91 -13.26 18.89
CA PRO A 397 -5.12 -12.56 19.92
C PRO A 397 -4.30 -11.38 19.39
N MET A 398 -4.23 -10.31 20.18
CA MET A 398 -3.38 -9.16 19.93
C MET A 398 -2.41 -8.93 21.10
N TYR A 399 -1.17 -8.53 20.79
CA TYR A 399 -0.12 -8.22 21.76
C TYR A 399 0.43 -6.83 21.43
N PHE A 400 0.58 -5.99 22.46
CA PHE A 400 0.99 -4.59 22.29
C PHE A 400 2.38 -4.38 22.86
N LEU A 401 3.37 -4.21 21.99
CA LEU A 401 4.74 -3.90 22.38
C LEU A 401 4.98 -2.40 22.30
N VAL A 402 5.07 -1.74 23.44
CA VAL A 402 5.06 -0.27 23.58
C VAL A 402 6.26 0.24 24.42
N PRO A 403 7.51 0.04 24.00
CA PRO A 403 8.68 0.41 24.78
C PRO A 403 8.83 1.92 24.99
N ASP A 404 8.29 2.73 24.08
CA ASP A 404 8.38 4.20 24.03
C ASP A 404 7.03 4.91 24.23
N LEU A 405 6.09 4.29 24.96
CA LEU A 405 4.72 4.77 25.12
C LEU A 405 4.63 6.23 25.59
N GLU A 406 5.42 6.59 26.60
CA GLU A 406 5.34 7.93 27.19
C GLU A 406 5.81 9.02 26.22
N HIS A 407 6.92 8.75 25.52
CA HIS A 407 7.44 9.62 24.49
C HIS A 407 6.45 9.77 23.32
N TYR A 408 5.90 8.63 22.83
CA TYR A 408 4.98 8.66 21.70
C TYR A 408 3.66 9.38 22.02
N ARG A 409 3.12 9.14 23.22
CA ARG A 409 1.87 9.74 23.70
C ARG A 409 2.03 11.23 24.03
N GLY A 410 3.14 11.60 24.70
CA GLY A 410 3.38 12.95 25.21
C GLY A 410 3.95 13.92 24.17
N GLU A 411 4.96 13.51 23.44
CA GLU A 411 5.79 14.41 22.63
C GLU A 411 5.49 14.31 21.12
N LEU A 412 5.32 13.09 20.58
CA LEU A 412 5.21 12.92 19.13
C LEU A 412 3.82 13.22 18.56
N ARG A 413 2.78 12.57 19.06
CA ARG A 413 1.46 12.63 18.40
C ARG A 413 0.27 12.92 19.31
N GLY A 414 0.29 12.40 20.54
CA GLY A 414 -0.90 12.34 21.40
C GLY A 414 -1.97 11.36 20.90
N PHE A 415 -2.79 10.89 21.81
CA PHE A 415 -3.87 9.93 21.54
C PHE A 415 -5.23 10.54 21.79
N TYR A 416 -6.27 9.96 21.20
CA TYR A 416 -7.68 10.30 21.45
C TYR A 416 -8.25 9.56 22.67
N PHE A 417 -7.64 8.44 23.06
CA PHE A 417 -7.98 7.66 24.25
C PHE A 417 -6.72 6.98 24.81
N ASP A 418 -6.78 6.53 26.05
CA ASP A 418 -5.65 5.77 26.63
C ASP A 418 -5.67 4.33 26.12
N LEU A 419 -4.58 3.93 25.44
CA LEU A 419 -4.43 2.57 24.94
C LEU A 419 -4.40 1.53 26.08
N LEU A 420 -3.81 1.87 27.25
CA LEU A 420 -3.70 0.95 28.36
C LEU A 420 -5.08 0.55 28.92
N ASP A 421 -6.04 1.48 28.88
CA ASP A 421 -7.39 1.22 29.38
C ASP A 421 -8.21 0.31 28.46
N LEU A 422 -7.94 0.38 27.14
CA LEU A 422 -8.79 -0.26 26.12
C LEU A 422 -8.10 -1.38 25.36
N ALA A 423 -6.78 -1.59 25.51
CA ALA A 423 -6.06 -2.62 24.77
C ALA A 423 -6.70 -4.01 24.97
N PRO A 424 -7.09 -4.69 23.89
CA PRO A 424 -7.76 -6.00 23.96
C PRO A 424 -6.78 -7.17 24.07
N GLY A 425 -5.63 -6.95 24.70
CA GLY A 425 -4.59 -7.95 24.89
C GLY A 425 -3.46 -7.42 25.78
N PRO A 426 -2.43 -8.24 26.07
CA PRO A 426 -1.29 -7.85 26.89
C PRO A 426 -0.55 -6.63 26.33
N VAL A 427 -0.20 -5.69 27.20
CA VAL A 427 0.65 -4.54 26.89
C VAL A 427 1.99 -4.72 27.59
N VAL A 428 3.06 -4.81 26.80
CA VAL A 428 4.42 -5.12 27.26
C VAL A 428 5.40 -4.07 26.78
N ARG A 429 6.56 -3.95 27.44
CA ARG A 429 7.56 -2.93 27.14
C ARG A 429 8.87 -3.46 26.58
N SER A 430 9.08 -4.79 26.62
CA SER A 430 10.27 -5.43 26.09
C SER A 430 9.93 -6.66 25.26
N GLN A 431 10.87 -7.09 24.42
CA GLN A 431 10.73 -8.34 23.67
C GLN A 431 10.64 -9.55 24.61
N ALA A 432 11.41 -9.60 25.69
CA ALA A 432 11.37 -10.68 26.65
C ALA A 432 9.99 -10.82 27.32
N ASP A 433 9.33 -9.69 27.64
CA ASP A 433 7.94 -9.70 28.16
C ASP A 433 6.94 -10.12 27.08
N LEU A 434 7.16 -9.75 25.81
CA LEU A 434 6.34 -10.18 24.69
C LEU A 434 6.42 -11.70 24.51
N GLU A 435 7.63 -12.26 24.50
CA GLU A 435 7.85 -13.70 24.37
C GLU A 435 7.19 -14.49 25.50
N ARG A 436 7.32 -13.99 26.73
CA ARG A 436 6.62 -14.55 27.91
C ARG A 436 5.09 -14.47 27.74
N ALA A 437 4.57 -13.32 27.30
CA ALA A 437 3.13 -13.17 27.09
C ALA A 437 2.59 -14.10 26.00
N LEU A 438 3.35 -14.33 24.92
CA LEU A 438 2.99 -15.26 23.84
C LEU A 438 2.97 -16.72 24.29
N ALA A 439 3.79 -17.08 25.30
CA ALA A 439 3.90 -18.45 25.84
C ALA A 439 2.91 -18.73 26.98
N GLU A 440 2.67 -17.76 27.86
CA GLU A 440 2.04 -18.01 29.16
C GLU A 440 0.65 -17.39 29.32
N VAL A 441 0.34 -16.31 28.55
CA VAL A 441 -0.92 -15.59 28.73
C VAL A 441 -2.04 -16.26 27.94
N ASP A 442 -3.07 -16.72 28.65
CA ASP A 442 -4.32 -17.14 27.99
C ASP A 442 -5.06 -15.91 27.45
N PRO A 443 -5.26 -15.79 26.11
CA PRO A 443 -6.01 -14.69 25.52
C PRO A 443 -7.43 -14.55 26.04
N ALA A 444 -8.02 -15.59 26.57
CA ALA A 444 -9.40 -15.60 27.09
C ALA A 444 -9.61 -14.61 28.25
N ILE A 445 -8.55 -14.31 29.03
CA ILE A 445 -8.65 -13.31 30.12
C ILE A 445 -8.97 -11.90 29.60
N PHE A 446 -8.74 -11.63 28.32
CA PHE A 446 -9.06 -10.35 27.67
C PHE A 446 -10.41 -10.33 26.97
N ALA A 447 -11.22 -11.40 27.00
CA ALA A 447 -12.42 -11.57 26.20
C ALA A 447 -13.42 -10.41 26.37
N GLU A 448 -13.67 -9.96 27.61
CA GLU A 448 -14.58 -8.83 27.89
C GLU A 448 -14.02 -7.53 27.29
N ARG A 449 -12.74 -7.21 27.54
CA ARG A 449 -12.06 -6.02 27.02
C ARG A 449 -12.03 -6.04 25.50
N TYR A 450 -11.80 -7.21 24.89
CA TYR A 450 -11.82 -7.41 23.45
C TYR A 450 -13.21 -7.16 22.85
N SER A 451 -14.27 -7.68 23.48
CA SER A 451 -15.64 -7.44 23.08
C SER A 451 -16.01 -5.96 23.14
N ARG A 452 -15.64 -5.28 24.23
CA ARG A 452 -15.83 -3.83 24.38
C ARG A 452 -15.07 -3.04 23.30
N PHE A 453 -13.81 -3.39 23.03
CA PHE A 453 -13.00 -2.75 22.00
C PHE A 453 -13.66 -2.87 20.61
N ARG A 454 -14.07 -4.08 20.23
CA ARG A 454 -14.75 -4.33 18.96
C ARG A 454 -16.07 -3.56 18.86
N SER A 455 -16.87 -3.52 19.92
CA SER A 455 -18.14 -2.81 19.94
C SER A 455 -17.98 -1.30 19.81
N LEU A 456 -16.87 -0.73 20.30
CA LEU A 456 -16.59 0.71 20.19
C LEU A 456 -16.06 1.10 18.81
N PHE A 457 -15.18 0.28 18.23
CA PHE A 457 -14.38 0.69 17.09
C PHE A 457 -14.78 0.01 15.77
N ALA A 458 -15.36 -1.17 15.81
CA ALA A 458 -15.76 -1.95 14.63
C ALA A 458 -17.20 -2.53 14.73
N PRO A 459 -18.22 -1.74 15.17
CA PRO A 459 -19.56 -2.29 15.42
C PRO A 459 -20.33 -2.66 14.15
N ARG A 460 -19.86 -2.24 12.98
CA ARG A 460 -20.51 -2.47 11.69
C ARG A 460 -19.69 -3.30 10.71
N ASP A 461 -18.57 -3.86 11.17
CA ASP A 461 -17.70 -4.70 10.36
C ASP A 461 -18.17 -6.16 10.47
N ASP A 462 -19.21 -6.47 9.71
CA ASP A 462 -19.93 -7.75 9.64
C ASP A 462 -19.69 -8.49 8.31
N GLY A 463 -18.70 -8.05 7.51
CA GLY A 463 -18.38 -8.62 6.22
C GLY A 463 -19.21 -8.09 5.05
N ARG A 464 -20.01 -7.01 5.25
CA ARG A 464 -20.91 -6.45 4.23
C ARG A 464 -20.79 -4.93 4.07
N ALA A 465 -19.68 -4.33 4.49
CA ALA A 465 -19.48 -2.90 4.40
C ALA A 465 -19.37 -2.42 2.94
N ALA A 466 -18.69 -3.17 2.08
CA ALA A 466 -18.59 -2.87 0.64
C ALA A 466 -19.97 -2.87 -0.02
N GLU A 467 -20.80 -3.88 0.27
CA GLU A 467 -22.18 -3.98 -0.24
C GLU A 467 -23.00 -2.74 0.15
N ARG A 468 -22.95 -2.32 1.43
CA ARG A 468 -23.70 -1.15 1.91
C ARG A 468 -23.22 0.14 1.26
N VAL A 469 -21.91 0.32 1.14
CA VAL A 469 -21.33 1.51 0.49
C VAL A 469 -21.73 1.58 -0.97
N VAL A 470 -21.60 0.47 -1.71
CA VAL A 470 -21.93 0.45 -3.15
C VAL A 470 -23.42 0.62 -3.37
N ALA A 471 -24.29 0.02 -2.56
CA ALA A 471 -25.74 0.26 -2.61
C ALA A 471 -26.05 1.77 -2.49
N ARG A 472 -25.44 2.48 -1.52
CA ARG A 472 -25.62 3.93 -1.39
C ARG A 472 -25.09 4.72 -2.58
N LEU A 473 -23.98 4.30 -3.19
CA LEU A 473 -23.44 4.96 -4.40
C LEU A 473 -24.43 4.89 -5.56
N LEU A 474 -25.08 3.75 -5.73
CA LEU A 474 -26.10 3.52 -6.75
C LEU A 474 -27.40 4.28 -6.44
N ASP A 475 -27.91 4.16 -5.21
CA ASP A 475 -29.16 4.80 -4.76
C ASP A 475 -29.10 6.33 -4.85
N GLN A 476 -27.92 6.92 -4.57
CA GLN A 476 -27.70 8.37 -4.68
C GLN A 476 -27.29 8.83 -6.10
N GLY A 477 -27.24 7.91 -7.07
CA GLY A 477 -26.90 8.22 -8.45
C GLY A 477 -25.46 8.71 -8.67
N PHE A 478 -24.52 8.33 -7.80
CA PHE A 478 -23.10 8.64 -7.96
C PHE A 478 -22.54 7.88 -9.17
N VAL A 479 -23.04 6.66 -9.37
CA VAL A 479 -22.86 5.81 -10.56
C VAL A 479 -24.17 5.10 -10.86
N SER A 480 -24.30 4.53 -12.05
CA SER A 480 -25.48 3.75 -12.46
C SER A 480 -25.07 2.32 -12.85
N ARG A 481 -26.01 1.39 -12.75
CA ARG A 481 -25.75 -0.01 -13.13
C ARG A 481 -25.54 -0.20 -14.65
N GLY A 482 -25.93 0.74 -15.45
CA GLY A 482 -25.99 0.71 -16.91
C GLY A 482 -27.40 0.81 -17.39
#